data_37d8f73cbd728e72d9d398400f9057b3
#
_entry.id   37d8f73cbd728e72d9d398400f9057b3
#
_cell.length_a   1.000
_cell.length_b   1.000
_cell.length_c   1.000
_cell.angle_alpha   90.00
_cell.angle_beta   90.00
_cell.angle_gamma   90.00
#
_symmetry.space_group_name_H-M   'P 1'
#
loop_
_entity.id
_entity.type
_entity.pdbx_description
1 polymer ?
#
loop_
_entity_poly.entity_id
_entity_poly.type
_entity_poly.pdbx_seq_one_letter_code
_entity_poly.pdbx_strand_id
1 'polypeptide(L)'
;MHHRDRVALGHDGADTALMGGLARATIHEVFCEGRQGGAATGFVSGLAGRVTARKPLLWVRQDFSETETGALSMSGLAELGLDPRRVVLVRAADVESALRTSADALACDALGAVVLELWGETRQFDLVASRKLTLAAQASGVTGLLLRMAAQPLPSTAETRWMLRAAHSPPGTAWSAWGAPRFDAELLRNRHGPCGRWIMEWKCDECQFSEPSSYPQSVAAAPAYRQDQAVLAEQRRAG
;
A
#
# COMPACT_ATOMS: atom_id res chain seq x y z
N MET A 1 -21.82 -8.58 -19.95
CA MET A 1 -20.63 -7.98 -19.31
C MET A 1 -21.01 -7.75 -17.84
N HIS A 2 -20.54 -8.61 -16.92
CA HIS A 2 -20.88 -8.46 -15.50
C HIS A 2 -20.16 -7.22 -14.99
N HIS A 3 -20.91 -6.21 -14.63
CA HIS A 3 -20.41 -5.00 -13.98
C HIS A 3 -19.93 -5.44 -12.58
N ARG A 4 -18.62 -5.66 -12.39
CA ARG A 4 -18.09 -5.97 -11.07
C ARG A 4 -18.29 -4.77 -10.17
N ASP A 5 -18.71 -5.03 -8.94
CA ASP A 5 -18.77 -4.02 -7.90
C ASP A 5 -17.34 -3.46 -7.68
N ARG A 6 -17.21 -2.13 -7.70
CA ARG A 6 -15.93 -1.42 -7.54
C ARG A 6 -16.03 -0.47 -6.36
N VAL A 7 -14.90 -0.24 -5.73
CA VAL A 7 -14.79 0.72 -4.64
C VAL A 7 -13.75 1.78 -5.02
N ALA A 8 -14.17 3.03 -5.04
CA ALA A 8 -13.27 4.14 -5.30
C ALA A 8 -12.14 4.15 -4.26
N LEU A 9 -10.90 4.35 -4.70
CA LEU A 9 -9.76 4.53 -3.82
C LEU A 9 -9.74 5.93 -3.22
N GLY A 10 -10.26 6.93 -3.96
CA GLY A 10 -10.28 8.33 -3.61
C GLY A 10 -9.20 9.16 -4.35
N HIS A 11 -8.38 8.52 -5.19
CA HIS A 11 -7.40 9.19 -6.04
C HIS A 11 -7.91 9.19 -7.49
N ASP A 12 -8.27 10.37 -8.02
CA ASP A 12 -8.98 10.52 -9.29
C ASP A 12 -8.29 9.84 -10.47
N GLY A 13 -6.97 10.01 -10.61
CA GLY A 13 -6.21 9.40 -11.69
C GLY A 13 -6.19 7.86 -11.61
N ALA A 14 -6.03 7.29 -10.41
CA ALA A 14 -6.06 5.85 -10.20
C ALA A 14 -7.47 5.29 -10.39
N ASP A 15 -8.49 5.95 -9.84
CA ASP A 15 -9.88 5.53 -9.98
C ASP A 15 -10.35 5.58 -11.43
N THR A 16 -9.92 6.58 -12.21
CA THR A 16 -10.18 6.65 -13.66
C THR A 16 -9.55 5.46 -14.38
N ALA A 17 -8.26 5.16 -14.13
CA ALA A 17 -7.59 4.02 -14.73
C ALA A 17 -8.25 2.68 -14.35
N LEU A 18 -8.74 2.58 -13.10
CA LEU A 18 -9.46 1.42 -12.57
C LEU A 18 -10.96 1.40 -12.96
N MET A 19 -11.42 2.30 -13.83
CA MET A 19 -12.82 2.39 -14.26
C MET A 19 -13.81 2.55 -13.09
N GLY A 20 -13.49 3.43 -12.15
CA GLY A 20 -14.30 3.74 -10.97
C GLY A 20 -13.79 3.11 -9.67
N GLY A 21 -12.59 2.54 -9.65
CA GLY A 21 -11.95 2.05 -8.44
C GLY A 21 -11.57 0.57 -8.46
N LEU A 22 -11.14 0.06 -7.32
CA LEU A 22 -10.69 -1.31 -7.16
C LEU A 22 -11.87 -2.30 -7.26
N ALA A 23 -11.77 -3.31 -8.12
CA ALA A 23 -12.80 -4.34 -8.27
C ALA A 23 -12.88 -5.21 -7.00
N ARG A 24 -14.11 -5.50 -6.54
CA ARG A 24 -14.34 -6.45 -5.44
C ARG A 24 -14.42 -7.88 -5.95
N ALA A 25 -14.44 -8.84 -5.05
CA ALA A 25 -14.61 -10.27 -5.35
C ALA A 25 -13.59 -10.80 -6.36
N THR A 26 -12.34 -10.38 -6.24
CA THR A 26 -11.24 -10.80 -7.11
C THR A 26 -9.90 -10.65 -6.37
N ILE A 27 -8.81 -10.94 -7.05
CA ILE A 27 -7.45 -10.87 -6.51
C ILE A 27 -6.72 -9.65 -7.07
N HIS A 28 -6.01 -8.94 -6.20
CA HIS A 28 -5.08 -7.87 -6.52
C HIS A 28 -3.71 -8.18 -5.96
N GLU A 29 -2.66 -7.96 -6.72
CA GLU A 29 -1.28 -8.19 -6.30
C GLU A 29 -0.57 -6.87 -6.05
N VAL A 30 0.16 -6.79 -4.94
CA VAL A 30 1.03 -5.67 -4.59
C VAL A 30 2.43 -6.21 -4.37
N PHE A 31 3.37 -5.78 -5.16
CA PHE A 31 4.78 -6.15 -5.10
C PHE A 31 5.60 -5.01 -4.52
N CYS A 32 6.66 -5.34 -3.80
CA CYS A 32 7.67 -4.38 -3.38
C CYS A 32 9.05 -5.05 -3.25
N GLU A 33 10.11 -4.24 -3.31
CA GLU A 33 11.43 -4.67 -2.86
C GLU A 33 11.41 -4.90 -1.34
N GLY A 34 12.25 -5.82 -0.82
CA GLY A 34 12.22 -6.20 0.59
C GLY A 34 12.27 -5.04 1.58
N ARG A 35 13.14 -4.04 1.32
CA ARG A 35 13.25 -2.82 2.15
C ARG A 35 12.06 -1.86 2.08
N GLN A 36 11.12 -2.09 1.18
CA GLN A 36 9.89 -1.29 1.02
C GLN A 36 8.67 -1.91 1.75
N GLY A 37 8.89 -2.94 2.55
CA GLY A 37 7.83 -3.70 3.22
C GLY A 37 6.88 -2.83 4.03
N GLY A 38 7.37 -1.85 4.80
CA GLY A 38 6.53 -0.94 5.58
C GLY A 38 5.57 -0.11 4.72
N ALA A 39 6.07 0.44 3.60
CA ALA A 39 5.23 1.18 2.66
C ALA A 39 4.18 0.26 2.00
N ALA A 40 4.59 -0.95 1.60
CA ALA A 40 3.68 -1.90 0.97
C ALA A 40 2.60 -2.39 1.94
N THR A 41 2.94 -2.65 3.20
CA THR A 41 1.99 -2.96 4.28
C THR A 41 1.00 -1.82 4.47
N GLY A 42 1.47 -0.57 4.53
CA GLY A 42 0.60 0.61 4.64
C GLY A 42 -0.36 0.76 3.46
N PHE A 43 0.14 0.59 2.23
CA PHE A 43 -0.69 0.65 1.03
C PHE A 43 -1.75 -0.45 0.98
N VAL A 44 -1.36 -1.71 1.27
CA VAL A 44 -2.29 -2.85 1.34
C VAL A 44 -3.32 -2.65 2.45
N SER A 45 -2.93 -2.08 3.59
CA SER A 45 -3.85 -1.70 4.67
C SER A 45 -4.89 -0.69 4.20
N GLY A 46 -4.48 0.32 3.44
CA GLY A 46 -5.38 1.27 2.81
C GLY A 46 -6.36 0.60 1.84
N LEU A 47 -5.86 -0.26 0.93
CA LEU A 47 -6.72 -1.04 0.03
C LEU A 47 -7.70 -1.92 0.81
N ALA A 48 -7.23 -2.62 1.86
CA ALA A 48 -8.09 -3.45 2.72
C ALA A 48 -9.18 -2.62 3.37
N GLY A 49 -8.86 -1.46 3.92
CA GLY A 49 -9.83 -0.53 4.50
C GLY A 49 -10.93 -0.13 3.52
N ARG A 50 -10.58 0.08 2.24
CA ARG A 50 -11.55 0.43 1.18
C ARG A 50 -12.49 -0.73 0.83
N VAL A 51 -11.98 -1.97 0.77
CA VAL A 51 -12.77 -3.11 0.28
C VAL A 51 -13.53 -3.87 1.38
N THR A 52 -13.08 -3.83 2.64
CA THR A 52 -13.71 -4.59 3.74
C THR A 52 -15.07 -4.03 4.16
N ALA A 53 -15.31 -2.74 3.93
CA ALA A 53 -16.46 -2.02 4.48
C ALA A 53 -16.56 -2.23 6.01
N ARG A 54 -17.59 -2.96 6.49
CA ARG A 54 -17.80 -3.27 7.92
C ARG A 54 -17.46 -4.70 8.31
N LYS A 55 -17.04 -5.54 7.35
CA LYS A 55 -16.69 -6.95 7.61
C LYS A 55 -15.26 -7.08 8.14
N PRO A 56 -14.93 -8.17 8.84
CA PRO A 56 -13.57 -8.45 9.28
C PRO A 56 -12.58 -8.60 8.13
N LEU A 57 -11.32 -8.26 8.41
CA LEU A 57 -10.16 -8.53 7.59
C LEU A 57 -9.41 -9.73 8.15
N LEU A 58 -9.10 -10.71 7.33
CA LEU A 58 -8.15 -11.76 7.70
C LEU A 58 -6.82 -11.50 7.02
N TRP A 59 -5.74 -11.47 7.82
CA TRP A 59 -4.37 -11.29 7.36
C TRP A 59 -3.59 -12.58 7.58
N VAL A 60 -3.29 -13.29 6.50
CA VAL A 60 -2.44 -14.49 6.53
C VAL A 60 -1.02 -14.07 6.26
N ARG A 61 -0.13 -14.37 7.19
CA ARG A 61 1.27 -14.00 7.14
C ARG A 61 2.16 -15.21 7.28
N GLN A 62 3.13 -15.36 6.40
CA GLN A 62 4.15 -16.39 6.52
C GLN A 62 5.11 -16.04 7.67
N ASP A 63 5.50 -17.01 8.51
CA ASP A 63 6.43 -16.78 9.62
C ASP A 63 7.75 -16.16 9.17
N PHE A 64 8.24 -16.53 8.00
CA PHE A 64 9.45 -15.95 7.43
C PHE A 64 9.30 -14.45 7.13
N SER A 65 8.12 -13.99 6.72
CA SER A 65 7.85 -12.54 6.54
C SER A 65 8.03 -11.78 7.84
N GLU A 66 7.62 -12.35 8.98
CA GLU A 66 7.79 -11.71 10.29
C GLU A 66 9.26 -11.64 10.70
N THR A 67 10.05 -12.65 10.35
CA THR A 67 11.51 -12.65 10.60
C THR A 67 12.20 -11.52 9.83
N GLU A 68 11.78 -11.26 8.59
CA GLU A 68 12.40 -10.27 7.71
C GLU A 68 11.93 -8.82 7.95
N THR A 69 10.65 -8.65 8.31
CA THR A 69 10.03 -7.31 8.38
C THR A 69 9.52 -6.93 9.77
N GLY A 70 9.68 -7.80 10.77
CA GLY A 70 9.13 -7.62 12.11
C GLY A 70 7.63 -7.95 12.20
N ALA A 71 7.07 -7.88 13.39
CA ALA A 71 5.66 -8.15 13.64
C ALA A 71 4.75 -7.07 13.03
N LEU A 72 3.55 -7.46 12.61
CA LEU A 72 2.54 -6.52 12.15
C LEU A 72 2.03 -5.69 13.34
N SER A 73 2.21 -4.39 13.28
CA SER A 73 1.82 -3.48 14.37
C SER A 73 0.31 -3.19 14.32
N MET A 74 -0.42 -3.66 15.32
CA MET A 74 -1.84 -3.37 15.45
C MET A 74 -2.10 -1.88 15.73
N SER A 75 -1.22 -1.20 16.47
CA SER A 75 -1.29 0.25 16.64
C SER A 75 -1.05 1.00 15.34
N GLY A 76 -0.07 0.56 14.53
CA GLY A 76 0.16 1.13 13.20
C GLY A 76 -1.03 0.94 12.25
N LEU A 77 -1.72 -0.21 12.32
CA LEU A 77 -2.97 -0.41 11.55
C LEU A 77 -4.07 0.53 12.02
N ALA A 78 -4.19 0.77 13.34
CA ALA A 78 -5.15 1.72 13.89
C ALA A 78 -4.86 3.15 13.44
N GLU A 79 -3.60 3.57 13.42
CA GLU A 79 -3.16 4.87 12.90
C GLU A 79 -3.51 5.04 11.41
N LEU A 80 -3.52 3.95 10.65
CA LEU A 80 -3.97 3.93 9.25
C LEU A 80 -5.50 3.87 9.10
N GLY A 81 -6.26 3.89 10.21
CA GLY A 81 -7.72 3.88 10.17
C GLY A 81 -8.37 2.49 10.11
N LEU A 82 -7.60 1.41 10.24
CA LEU A 82 -8.15 0.07 10.40
C LEU A 82 -8.50 -0.19 11.88
N ASP A 83 -9.67 -0.76 12.15
CA ASP A 83 -10.02 -1.21 13.50
C ASP A 83 -9.32 -2.55 13.83
N PRO A 84 -8.32 -2.58 14.73
CA PRO A 84 -7.59 -3.81 15.05
C PRO A 84 -8.47 -4.95 15.56
N ARG A 85 -9.62 -4.63 16.18
CA ARG A 85 -10.59 -5.63 16.67
C ARG A 85 -11.27 -6.40 15.54
N ARG A 86 -11.15 -5.91 14.31
CA ARG A 86 -11.68 -6.52 13.09
C ARG A 86 -10.61 -7.19 12.24
N VAL A 87 -9.37 -7.20 12.71
CA VAL A 87 -8.25 -7.85 12.04
C VAL A 87 -7.97 -9.20 12.72
N VAL A 88 -8.12 -10.27 11.98
CA VAL A 88 -7.71 -11.61 12.39
C VAL A 88 -6.35 -11.89 11.74
N LEU A 89 -5.31 -11.99 12.54
CA LEU A 89 -3.97 -12.33 12.09
C LEU A 89 -3.74 -13.84 12.20
N VAL A 90 -3.41 -14.47 11.09
CA VAL A 90 -3.03 -15.88 11.04
C VAL A 90 -1.57 -16.00 10.62
N ARG A 91 -0.77 -16.67 11.43
CA ARG A 91 0.62 -17.01 11.12
C ARG A 91 0.66 -18.40 10.49
N ALA A 92 1.32 -18.50 9.36
CA ALA A 92 1.50 -19.74 8.62
C ALA A 92 2.98 -20.12 8.59
N ALA A 93 3.28 -21.36 8.96
CA ALA A 93 4.66 -21.84 9.03
C ALA A 93 5.37 -21.83 7.66
N ASP A 94 4.61 -22.06 6.60
CA ASP A 94 5.13 -22.18 5.24
C ASP A 94 4.15 -21.60 4.20
N VAL A 95 4.62 -21.53 2.96
CA VAL A 95 3.83 -20.99 1.82
C VAL A 95 2.60 -21.85 1.53
N GLU A 96 2.69 -23.18 1.65
CA GLU A 96 1.58 -24.08 1.36
C GLU A 96 0.43 -23.87 2.35
N SER A 97 0.76 -23.79 3.64
CA SER A 97 -0.20 -23.50 4.71
C SER A 97 -0.83 -22.12 4.53
N ALA A 98 -0.02 -21.12 4.15
CA ALA A 98 -0.51 -19.75 3.88
C ALA A 98 -1.50 -19.73 2.70
N LEU A 99 -1.19 -20.42 1.62
CA LEU A 99 -2.06 -20.53 0.44
C LEU A 99 -3.36 -21.27 0.76
N ARG A 100 -3.29 -22.37 1.51
CA ARG A 100 -4.47 -23.15 1.94
C ARG A 100 -5.38 -22.31 2.81
N THR A 101 -4.83 -21.72 3.87
CA THR A 101 -5.57 -20.83 4.78
C THR A 101 -6.23 -19.68 4.02
N SER A 102 -5.51 -19.06 3.07
CA SER A 102 -6.06 -17.97 2.27
C SER A 102 -7.17 -18.43 1.34
N ALA A 103 -7.07 -19.63 0.76
CA ALA A 103 -8.13 -20.19 -0.08
C ALA A 103 -9.42 -20.45 0.72
N ASP A 104 -9.27 -21.03 1.92
CA ASP A 104 -10.40 -21.29 2.82
C ASP A 104 -11.03 -19.98 3.32
N ALA A 105 -10.19 -18.99 3.68
CA ALA A 105 -10.65 -17.68 4.09
C ALA A 105 -11.38 -16.92 2.95
N LEU A 106 -10.86 -16.97 1.73
CA LEU A 106 -11.51 -16.39 0.56
C LEU A 106 -12.86 -17.04 0.23
N ALA A 107 -13.11 -18.25 0.68
CA ALA A 107 -14.42 -18.92 0.53
C ALA A 107 -15.42 -18.53 1.64
N CYS A 108 -15.00 -17.79 2.67
CA CYS A 108 -15.83 -17.39 3.82
C CYS A 108 -16.44 -16.00 3.59
N ASP A 109 -17.71 -15.94 3.23
CA ASP A 109 -18.43 -14.70 2.93
C ASP A 109 -18.65 -13.77 4.14
N ALA A 110 -18.34 -14.23 5.36
CA ALA A 110 -18.31 -13.40 6.56
C ALA A 110 -17.15 -12.39 6.57
N LEU A 111 -16.10 -12.64 5.78
CA LEU A 111 -14.96 -11.73 5.63
C LEU A 111 -15.21 -10.67 4.56
N GLY A 112 -14.62 -9.49 4.72
CA GLY A 112 -14.62 -8.42 3.71
C GLY A 112 -13.45 -8.53 2.76
N ALA A 113 -12.29 -8.91 3.29
CA ALA A 113 -11.07 -9.14 2.52
C ALA A 113 -10.14 -10.14 3.20
N VAL A 114 -9.24 -10.69 2.40
CA VAL A 114 -8.12 -11.53 2.85
C VAL A 114 -6.83 -10.92 2.33
N VAL A 115 -5.89 -10.59 3.21
CA VAL A 115 -4.51 -10.27 2.84
C VAL A 115 -3.68 -11.55 2.96
N LEU A 116 -2.99 -11.93 1.89
CA LEU A 116 -1.98 -12.98 1.89
C LEU A 116 -0.61 -12.34 1.71
N GLU A 117 0.23 -12.41 2.74
CA GLU A 117 1.58 -11.87 2.73
C GLU A 117 2.60 -12.98 2.58
N LEU A 118 3.38 -12.93 1.50
CA LEU A 118 4.44 -13.89 1.19
C LEU A 118 5.76 -13.15 0.92
N TRP A 119 6.84 -13.70 1.43
CA TRP A 119 8.20 -13.23 1.21
C TRP A 119 8.93 -14.04 0.15
N GLY A 120 9.60 -13.35 -0.76
CA GLY A 120 10.43 -13.97 -1.77
C GLY A 120 9.66 -14.67 -2.89
N GLU A 121 10.43 -15.24 -3.79
CA GLU A 121 9.89 -16.04 -4.86
C GLU A 121 9.50 -17.43 -4.35
N THR A 122 8.37 -17.91 -4.81
CA THR A 122 7.89 -19.24 -4.44
C THR A 122 7.27 -19.96 -5.63
N ARG A 123 7.65 -21.22 -5.81
CA ARG A 123 7.09 -22.07 -6.85
C ARG A 123 5.67 -22.53 -6.55
N GLN A 124 5.29 -22.55 -5.28
CA GLN A 124 3.95 -22.94 -4.83
C GLN A 124 2.86 -21.95 -5.25
N PHE A 125 3.22 -20.67 -5.45
CA PHE A 125 2.29 -19.67 -5.97
C PHE A 125 2.43 -19.57 -7.50
N ASP A 126 1.88 -20.54 -8.19
CA ASP A 126 1.80 -20.62 -9.65
C ASP A 126 0.46 -20.12 -10.20
N LEU A 127 0.25 -20.25 -11.50
CA LEU A 127 -0.99 -19.88 -12.16
C LEU A 127 -2.20 -20.67 -11.65
N VAL A 128 -2.02 -21.94 -11.26
CA VAL A 128 -3.09 -22.80 -10.75
C VAL A 128 -3.52 -22.33 -9.36
N ALA A 129 -2.56 -22.07 -8.46
CA ALA A 129 -2.82 -21.51 -7.14
C ALA A 129 -3.51 -20.14 -7.25
N SER A 130 -3.00 -19.24 -8.12
CA SER A 130 -3.60 -17.95 -8.38
C SER A 130 -5.05 -18.07 -8.86
N ARG A 131 -5.33 -19.01 -9.77
CA ARG A 131 -6.69 -19.26 -10.28
C ARG A 131 -7.63 -19.77 -9.19
N LYS A 132 -7.15 -20.69 -8.33
CA LYS A 132 -7.93 -21.21 -7.20
C LYS A 132 -8.36 -20.09 -6.26
N LEU A 133 -7.44 -19.19 -5.87
CA LEU A 133 -7.75 -18.04 -5.04
C LEU A 133 -8.76 -17.10 -5.72
N THR A 134 -8.56 -16.82 -7.01
CA THR A 134 -9.48 -15.95 -7.78
C THR A 134 -10.91 -16.52 -7.83
N LEU A 135 -11.05 -17.83 -8.05
CA LEU A 135 -12.36 -18.48 -8.11
C LEU A 135 -13.04 -18.48 -6.72
N ALA A 136 -12.29 -18.72 -5.64
CA ALA A 136 -12.81 -18.61 -4.28
C ALA A 136 -13.33 -17.20 -3.98
N ALA A 137 -12.53 -16.17 -4.30
CA ALA A 137 -12.91 -14.77 -4.15
C ALA A 137 -14.19 -14.42 -4.93
N GLN A 138 -14.30 -14.89 -6.17
CA GLN A 138 -15.47 -14.65 -7.02
C GLN A 138 -16.74 -15.33 -6.50
N ALA A 139 -16.61 -16.53 -5.95
CA ALA A 139 -17.75 -17.30 -5.44
C ALA A 139 -18.34 -16.70 -4.15
N SER A 140 -17.49 -16.18 -3.26
CA SER A 140 -17.89 -15.66 -1.94
C SER A 140 -18.17 -14.17 -1.90
N GLY A 141 -17.65 -13.40 -2.89
CA GLY A 141 -17.67 -11.94 -2.85
C GLY A 141 -16.52 -11.32 -2.04
N VAL A 142 -15.61 -12.11 -1.49
CA VAL A 142 -14.46 -11.64 -0.69
C VAL A 142 -13.34 -11.16 -1.62
N THR A 143 -12.68 -10.06 -1.26
CA THR A 143 -11.56 -9.52 -2.05
C THR A 143 -10.22 -10.02 -1.50
N GLY A 144 -9.36 -10.55 -2.36
CA GLY A 144 -8.01 -10.96 -1.99
C GLY A 144 -6.96 -9.92 -2.37
N LEU A 145 -6.09 -9.61 -1.42
CA LEU A 145 -4.94 -8.71 -1.57
C LEU A 145 -3.67 -9.52 -1.32
N LEU A 146 -2.88 -9.75 -2.36
CA LEU A 146 -1.65 -10.53 -2.27
C LEU A 146 -0.48 -9.57 -2.15
N LEU A 147 0.14 -9.53 -0.98
CA LEU A 147 1.34 -8.75 -0.71
C LEU A 147 2.57 -9.64 -0.96
N ARG A 148 3.32 -9.32 -1.99
CA ARG A 148 4.47 -10.08 -2.47
C ARG A 148 5.76 -9.26 -2.25
N MET A 149 6.40 -9.49 -1.09
CA MET A 149 7.62 -8.80 -0.70
C MET A 149 8.85 -9.52 -1.29
N ALA A 150 9.82 -8.77 -1.76
CA ALA A 150 11.08 -9.30 -2.33
C ALA A 150 10.86 -10.37 -3.43
N ALA A 151 9.81 -10.20 -4.23
CA ALA A 151 9.45 -11.10 -5.33
C ALA A 151 9.26 -10.33 -6.63
N GLN A 152 9.51 -11.00 -7.75
CA GLN A 152 9.24 -10.46 -9.07
C GLN A 152 7.83 -10.81 -9.54
N PRO A 153 7.18 -9.92 -10.32
CA PRO A 153 5.89 -10.19 -10.91
C PRO A 153 5.93 -11.36 -11.89
N LEU A 154 5.16 -12.41 -11.60
CA LEU A 154 4.96 -13.57 -12.47
C LEU A 154 3.54 -13.58 -13.05
N PRO A 155 3.28 -14.34 -14.15
CA PRO A 155 1.92 -14.52 -14.66
C PRO A 155 0.96 -15.04 -13.60
N SER A 156 -0.19 -14.37 -13.44
CA SER A 156 -1.24 -14.72 -12.47
C SER A 156 -2.62 -14.36 -13.02
N THR A 157 -3.67 -14.75 -12.32
CA THR A 157 -5.06 -14.39 -12.66
C THR A 157 -5.53 -13.10 -11.99
N ALA A 158 -4.65 -12.39 -11.29
CA ALA A 158 -4.98 -11.15 -10.61
C ALA A 158 -5.59 -10.10 -11.55
N GLU A 159 -6.54 -9.35 -11.04
CA GLU A 159 -7.21 -8.24 -11.75
C GLU A 159 -6.24 -7.08 -11.98
N THR A 160 -5.53 -6.69 -10.93
CA THR A 160 -4.51 -5.66 -10.98
C THR A 160 -3.20 -6.14 -10.38
N ARG A 161 -2.11 -5.54 -10.80
CA ARG A 161 -0.78 -5.76 -10.25
C ARG A 161 -0.09 -4.43 -10.06
N TRP A 162 0.37 -4.20 -8.84
CA TRP A 162 1.01 -2.98 -8.40
C TRP A 162 2.47 -3.24 -8.03
N MET A 163 3.36 -2.32 -8.39
CA MET A 163 4.70 -2.19 -7.82
C MET A 163 4.70 -0.98 -6.92
N LEU A 164 5.14 -1.17 -5.69
CA LEU A 164 5.05 -0.15 -4.66
C LEU A 164 6.42 0.25 -4.11
N ARG A 165 6.58 1.55 -3.92
CA ARG A 165 7.71 2.15 -3.23
C ARG A 165 7.21 3.21 -2.24
N ALA A 166 8.01 3.50 -1.22
CA ALA A 166 7.75 4.66 -0.38
C ALA A 166 7.97 5.94 -1.19
N ALA A 167 7.11 6.94 -0.96
CA ALA A 167 7.33 8.28 -1.45
C ALA A 167 7.62 9.24 -0.30
N HIS A 168 8.26 10.36 -0.59
CA HIS A 168 8.57 11.36 0.42
C HIS A 168 7.29 11.97 1.01
N SER A 169 7.15 11.87 2.33
CA SER A 169 6.05 12.45 3.12
C SER A 169 6.56 13.72 3.82
N PRO A 170 6.24 14.91 3.33
CA PRO A 170 6.64 16.14 4.03
C PRO A 170 5.90 16.25 5.36
N PRO A 171 6.50 16.86 6.39
CA PRO A 171 5.83 17.06 7.67
C PRO A 171 4.54 17.87 7.48
N GLY A 172 3.47 17.49 8.15
CA GLY A 172 2.16 18.16 8.03
C GLY A 172 2.14 19.56 8.62
N THR A 173 2.98 19.82 9.63
CA THR A 173 3.19 21.13 10.26
C THR A 173 4.66 21.30 10.62
N ALA A 174 5.08 22.55 10.91
CA ALA A 174 6.45 22.84 11.32
C ALA A 174 6.91 22.05 12.56
N TRP A 175 5.99 21.56 13.38
CA TRP A 175 6.24 20.83 14.62
C TRP A 175 5.89 19.33 14.52
N SER A 176 5.34 18.87 13.36
CA SER A 176 5.02 17.46 13.13
C SER A 176 6.22 16.74 12.54
N ALA A 177 6.72 15.72 13.25
CA ALA A 177 7.80 14.87 12.74
C ALA A 177 7.34 13.98 11.56
N TRP A 178 6.04 13.72 11.43
CA TRP A 178 5.46 12.79 10.48
C TRP A 178 4.39 13.45 9.63
N GLY A 179 4.50 13.28 8.33
CA GLY A 179 3.47 13.65 7.36
C GLY A 179 2.52 12.50 7.07
N ALA A 180 1.48 12.77 6.31
CA ALA A 180 0.60 11.74 5.80
C ALA A 180 1.39 10.69 4.98
N PRO A 181 1.11 9.39 5.11
CA PRO A 181 1.78 8.35 4.34
C PRO A 181 1.62 8.59 2.84
N ARG A 182 2.73 8.55 2.10
CA ARG A 182 2.74 8.67 0.65
C ARG A 182 3.36 7.46 0.00
N PHE A 183 2.78 7.07 -1.11
CA PHE A 183 3.12 5.88 -1.86
C PHE A 183 3.38 6.21 -3.32
N ASP A 184 4.49 5.74 -3.85
CA ASP A 184 4.75 5.69 -5.29
C ASP A 184 4.21 4.35 -5.80
N ALA A 185 3.00 4.40 -6.34
CA ALA A 185 2.22 3.24 -6.76
C ALA A 185 2.19 3.15 -8.28
N GLU A 186 2.84 2.13 -8.83
CA GLU A 186 2.88 1.84 -10.25
C GLU A 186 1.97 0.64 -10.57
N LEU A 187 0.92 0.87 -11.35
CA LEU A 187 0.01 -0.16 -11.82
C LEU A 187 0.60 -0.84 -13.05
N LEU A 188 1.28 -1.97 -12.84
CA LEU A 188 1.97 -2.73 -13.90
C LEU A 188 1.00 -3.51 -14.78
N ARG A 189 -0.15 -3.88 -14.23
CA ARG A 189 -1.19 -4.62 -14.93
C ARG A 189 -2.56 -4.15 -14.46
N ASN A 190 -3.41 -3.90 -15.42
CA ASN A 190 -4.83 -3.66 -15.23
C ASN A 190 -5.60 -4.47 -16.29
N ARG A 191 -6.44 -5.38 -15.86
CA ARG A 191 -7.11 -6.31 -16.78
C ARG A 191 -8.11 -5.62 -17.70
N HIS A 192 -8.70 -4.53 -17.24
CA HIS A 192 -9.81 -3.87 -17.91
C HIS A 192 -9.57 -2.38 -18.22
N GLY A 193 -8.39 -1.85 -17.91
CA GLY A 193 -8.08 -0.44 -18.14
C GLY A 193 -6.60 -0.20 -18.40
N PRO A 194 -6.20 1.05 -18.54
CA PRO A 194 -4.80 1.43 -18.72
C PRO A 194 -3.98 1.18 -17.45
N CYS A 195 -2.69 1.01 -17.63
CA CYS A 195 -1.69 1.09 -16.56
C CYS A 195 -1.32 2.55 -16.29
N GLY A 196 -0.64 2.81 -15.16
CA GLY A 196 -0.20 4.16 -14.80
C GLY A 196 0.64 4.14 -13.54
N ARG A 197 1.14 5.30 -13.14
CA ARG A 197 1.93 5.49 -11.92
C ARG A 197 1.53 6.79 -11.26
N TRP A 198 1.31 6.76 -9.96
CA TRP A 198 0.85 7.90 -9.18
C TRP A 198 1.58 7.96 -7.85
N ILE A 199 1.78 9.19 -7.37
CA ILE A 199 2.08 9.39 -5.96
C ILE A 199 0.73 9.55 -5.26
N MET A 200 0.41 8.61 -4.37
CA MET A 200 -0.86 8.58 -3.65
C MET A 200 -0.62 8.90 -2.18
N GLU A 201 -1.38 9.84 -1.62
CA GLU A 201 -1.35 10.18 -0.20
C GLU A 201 -2.51 9.49 0.51
N TRP A 202 -2.24 8.84 1.65
CA TRP A 202 -3.28 8.22 2.46
C TRP A 202 -3.79 9.19 3.52
N LYS A 203 -5.08 9.48 3.48
CA LYS A 203 -5.81 10.27 4.46
C LYS A 203 -6.35 9.35 5.54
N CYS A 204 -5.66 9.26 6.68
CA CYS A 204 -6.04 8.35 7.76
C CYS A 204 -7.45 8.62 8.32
N ASP A 205 -7.82 9.91 8.45
CA ASP A 205 -9.12 10.32 8.98
C ASP A 205 -10.29 10.00 8.04
N GLU A 206 -10.02 10.07 6.72
CA GLU A 206 -11.01 9.81 5.67
C GLU A 206 -10.97 8.36 5.19
N CYS A 207 -9.94 7.60 5.58
CA CYS A 207 -9.68 6.23 5.13
C CYS A 207 -9.71 6.11 3.60
N GLN A 208 -9.07 7.05 2.89
CA GLN A 208 -9.00 7.06 1.42
C GLN A 208 -7.66 7.57 0.92
N PHE A 209 -7.34 7.22 -0.32
CA PHE A 209 -6.22 7.82 -1.02
C PHE A 209 -6.64 9.16 -1.61
N SER A 210 -5.68 10.02 -1.84
CA SER A 210 -5.88 11.31 -2.50
C SER A 210 -4.64 11.68 -3.32
N GLU A 211 -4.79 12.68 -4.18
CA GLU A 211 -3.66 13.40 -4.75
C GLU A 211 -2.84 14.00 -3.61
N PRO A 212 -1.48 13.96 -3.69
CA PRO A 212 -0.65 14.59 -2.69
C PRO A 212 -0.99 16.08 -2.58
N SER A 213 -1.21 16.54 -1.35
CA SER A 213 -1.36 17.98 -1.12
C SER A 213 -0.09 18.70 -1.60
N SER A 214 -0.24 19.68 -2.49
CA SER A 214 0.84 20.55 -2.89
C SER A 214 1.14 21.49 -1.72
N TYR A 215 2.10 21.14 -0.88
CA TYR A 215 2.66 22.11 0.03
C TYR A 215 3.56 23.04 -0.80
N PRO A 216 3.35 24.36 -0.82
CA PRO A 216 4.35 25.25 -1.36
C PRO A 216 5.61 25.05 -0.50
N GLN A 217 6.64 24.42 -1.07
CA GLN A 217 7.94 24.45 -0.45
C GLN A 217 8.28 25.93 -0.32
N SER A 218 8.37 26.43 0.91
CA SER A 218 9.02 27.71 1.14
C SER A 218 10.43 27.52 0.58
N VAL A 219 10.69 28.13 -0.58
CA VAL A 219 12.05 28.25 -1.11
C VAL A 219 12.83 28.88 0.03
N ALA A 220 13.77 28.15 0.62
CA ALA A 220 14.64 28.69 1.63
C ALA A 220 15.21 29.98 1.03
N ALA A 221 14.94 31.12 1.64
CA ALA A 221 15.47 32.39 1.17
C ALA A 221 16.98 32.20 1.05
N ALA A 222 17.53 32.50 -0.14
CA ALA A 222 18.96 32.42 -0.34
C ALA A 222 19.61 33.15 0.83
N PRO A 223 20.62 32.55 1.50
CA PRO A 223 21.26 33.19 2.63
C PRO A 223 21.73 34.56 2.16
N ALA A 224 21.19 35.64 2.78
CA ALA A 224 21.65 36.99 2.53
C ALA A 224 23.13 36.99 2.91
N TYR A 225 23.99 37.03 1.91
CA TYR A 225 25.42 37.15 2.11
C TYR A 225 25.63 38.45 2.89
N ARG A 226 25.95 38.35 4.18
CA ARG A 226 26.43 39.44 4.98
C ARG A 226 27.73 39.89 4.33
N GLN A 227 27.71 40.98 3.60
CA GLN A 227 28.93 41.66 3.19
C GLN A 227 29.69 42.02 4.46
N ASP A 228 30.85 41.39 4.60
CA ASP A 228 31.73 41.55 5.74
C ASP A 228 32.02 43.00 6.02
N GLN A 229 31.85 43.40 7.29
CA GLN A 229 32.32 44.65 7.85
C GLN A 229 33.89 44.75 7.86
N ALA A 230 34.58 44.01 6.99
CA ALA A 230 36.02 44.04 6.89
C ALA A 230 36.60 45.29 6.21
N VAL A 231 35.76 46.06 5.48
CA VAL A 231 36.22 47.25 4.77
C VAL A 231 36.35 48.50 5.65
N LEU A 232 35.80 48.51 6.87
CA LEU A 232 35.86 49.68 7.76
C LEU A 232 37.04 49.67 8.75
N ALA A 233 37.81 48.58 8.80
CA ALA A 233 38.99 48.49 9.70
C ALA A 233 40.29 49.05 9.07
N GLU A 234 40.39 49.14 7.75
CA GLU A 234 41.60 49.64 7.06
C GLU A 234 41.66 51.14 6.98
N GLN A 235 40.53 51.87 7.06
CA GLN A 235 40.53 53.36 7.01
C GLN A 235 40.86 54.04 8.34
N ARG A 236 41.01 53.29 9.45
CA ARG A 236 41.40 53.87 10.75
C ARG A 236 42.87 53.70 11.11
N ARG A 237 43.72 53.16 10.21
CA ARG A 237 45.16 53.04 10.43
C ARG A 237 46.01 53.94 9.56
N ALA A 238 45.42 54.84 8.79
CA ALA A 238 46.13 55.84 7.95
C ALA A 238 45.66 57.25 8.30
N GLY A 239 45.82 57.65 9.57
CA GLY A 239 45.63 58.98 10.08
C GLY A 239 46.39 59.15 11.38
#